data_faa547bd9a466180eb4f55d663fcb767
#
_entry.id   faa547bd9a466180eb4f55d663fcb767
#
_cell.length_a   1.000
_cell.length_b   1.000
_cell.length_c   1.000
_cell.angle_alpha   90.00
_cell.angle_beta   90.00
_cell.angle_gamma   90.00
#
_symmetry.space_group_name_H-M   'P 1'
#
loop_
_entity.id
_entity.type
_entity.pdbx_description
1 polymer ?
#
loop_
_entity_poly.entity_id
_entity_poly.type
_entity_poly.pdbx_seq_one_letter_code
_entity_poly.pdbx_strand_id
1 'polypeptide(L)'
;DHGYDDDFSAAVTAASSVIGPIFPPSIPLIIYGASASVSVSKLFMGGVIPALVMAVLMMVLIYIYAVKRGYERTAFNLRNLAWQFVHALPACITPVIILAGFTLGWFTPTEASAVAVVYSLIISLFVYKDMSFKELPQVFVEGAVSTATIMVMVGLSSASSYVITTSGLPQQLVSFFSSITNSPVVILRLSQRWYRS
;
A
#
# COMPACT_ATOMS: atom_id res chain seq x y z
N ASP A 1 -19.30 -7.51 15.31
CA ASP A 1 -20.05 -7.43 16.58
C ASP A 1 -19.46 -8.37 17.64
N HIS A 2 -18.17 -8.22 17.94
CA HIS A 2 -17.47 -9.02 18.96
C HIS A 2 -17.15 -8.20 20.24
N GLY A 3 -17.97 -7.16 20.54
CA GLY A 3 -17.81 -6.36 21.76
C GLY A 3 -16.61 -5.43 21.79
N TYR A 4 -15.99 -5.16 20.63
CA TYR A 4 -14.93 -4.13 20.54
C TYR A 4 -15.53 -2.74 20.52
N ASP A 5 -14.88 -1.80 21.21
CA ASP A 5 -15.25 -0.38 21.14
C ASP A 5 -15.11 0.14 19.70
N ASP A 6 -16.09 0.91 19.23
CA ASP A 6 -16.12 1.47 17.87
C ASP A 6 -14.89 2.36 17.61
N ASP A 7 -14.50 3.18 18.58
CA ASP A 7 -13.32 4.04 18.51
C ASP A 7 -12.02 3.23 18.35
N PHE A 8 -11.91 2.11 19.07
CA PHE A 8 -10.74 1.24 18.97
C PHE A 8 -10.71 0.55 17.60
N SER A 9 -11.84 0.05 17.14
CA SER A 9 -11.97 -0.60 15.82
C SER A 9 -11.63 0.36 14.68
N ALA A 10 -12.15 1.60 14.75
CA ALA A 10 -11.84 2.65 13.79
C ALA A 10 -10.36 3.02 13.80
N ALA A 11 -9.76 3.20 14.98
CA ALA A 11 -8.34 3.51 15.12
C ALA A 11 -7.44 2.40 14.58
N VAL A 12 -7.74 1.13 14.87
CA VAL A 12 -7.00 -0.03 14.34
C VAL A 12 -7.12 -0.09 12.82
N THR A 13 -8.32 0.09 12.27
CA THR A 13 -8.54 0.09 10.82
C THR A 13 -7.77 1.21 10.14
N ALA A 14 -7.83 2.43 10.67
CA ALA A 14 -7.11 3.58 10.14
C ALA A 14 -5.58 3.38 10.21
N ALA A 15 -5.06 2.88 11.33
CA ALA A 15 -3.63 2.64 11.49
C ALA A 15 -3.12 1.50 10.61
N SER A 16 -3.88 0.40 10.48
CA SER A 16 -3.48 -0.74 9.63
C SER A 16 -3.54 -0.43 8.15
N SER A 17 -4.40 0.50 7.72
CA SER A 17 -4.51 0.92 6.32
C SER A 17 -3.22 1.55 5.78
N VAL A 18 -2.34 2.08 6.65
CA VAL A 18 -1.03 2.64 6.27
C VAL A 18 -0.08 1.57 5.71
N ILE A 19 -0.28 0.29 6.06
CA ILE A 19 0.56 -0.81 5.56
C ILE A 19 0.33 -1.04 4.06
N GLY A 20 -0.91 -0.87 3.56
CA GLY A 20 -1.28 -1.11 2.17
C GLY A 20 -0.45 -0.32 1.15
N PRO A 21 -0.26 0.99 1.30
CA PRO A 21 0.60 1.79 0.42
C PRO A 21 2.09 1.41 0.42
N ILE A 22 2.56 0.66 1.41
CA ILE A 22 3.97 0.27 1.56
C ILE A 22 4.19 -1.18 1.11
N PHE A 23 3.22 -2.06 1.40
CA PHE A 23 3.32 -3.48 1.04
C PHE A 23 3.02 -3.70 -0.45
N PRO A 24 3.87 -4.44 -1.19
CA PRO A 24 3.62 -4.73 -2.60
C PRO A 24 2.42 -5.69 -2.81
N PRO A 25 1.65 -5.51 -3.89
CA PRO A 25 1.73 -4.47 -4.91
C PRO A 25 1.12 -3.13 -4.45
N SER A 26 1.83 -2.04 -4.65
CA SER A 26 1.47 -0.71 -4.15
C SER A 26 1.40 0.32 -5.28
N ILE A 27 0.26 0.98 -5.43
CA ILE A 27 0.07 2.05 -6.43
C ILE A 27 1.02 3.24 -6.19
N PRO A 28 1.19 3.76 -4.95
CA PRO A 28 2.15 4.82 -4.67
C PRO A 28 3.58 4.48 -5.06
N LEU A 29 4.03 3.24 -4.85
CA LEU A 29 5.37 2.82 -5.24
C LEU A 29 5.54 2.73 -6.76
N ILE A 30 4.48 2.35 -7.51
CA ILE A 30 4.49 2.36 -8.98
C ILE A 30 4.61 3.80 -9.49
N ILE A 31 3.78 4.71 -8.97
CA ILE A 31 3.79 6.13 -9.37
C ILE A 31 5.15 6.76 -9.05
N TYR A 32 5.69 6.52 -7.87
CA TYR A 32 7.01 7.00 -7.49
C TYR A 32 8.09 6.45 -8.43
N GLY A 33 8.07 5.15 -8.70
CA GLY A 33 9.03 4.51 -9.61
C GLY A 33 9.00 5.12 -11.02
N ALA A 34 7.81 5.37 -11.54
CA ALA A 34 7.63 6.01 -12.84
C ALA A 34 8.11 7.46 -12.84
N SER A 35 7.79 8.24 -11.80
CA SER A 35 8.14 9.66 -11.70
C SER A 35 9.64 9.87 -11.44
N ALA A 36 10.25 9.02 -10.61
CA ALA A 36 11.67 9.11 -10.25
C ALA A 36 12.60 8.29 -11.16
N SER A 37 12.04 7.62 -12.19
CA SER A 37 12.79 6.71 -13.08
C SER A 37 13.55 5.61 -12.33
N VAL A 38 12.96 5.11 -11.23
CA VAL A 38 13.52 4.04 -10.40
C VAL A 38 12.79 2.73 -10.69
N SER A 39 13.50 1.61 -10.63
CA SER A 39 12.91 0.29 -10.84
C SER A 39 11.80 -0.02 -9.81
N VAL A 40 10.56 -0.21 -10.29
CA VAL A 40 9.40 -0.57 -9.46
C VAL A 40 9.64 -1.90 -8.73
N SER A 41 10.31 -2.86 -9.37
CA SER A 41 10.67 -4.14 -8.72
C SER A 41 11.57 -3.95 -7.51
N LYS A 42 12.58 -3.07 -7.60
CA LYS A 42 13.45 -2.75 -6.46
C LYS A 42 12.70 -2.03 -5.34
N LEU A 43 11.77 -1.14 -5.69
CA LEU A 43 10.92 -0.45 -4.71
C LEU A 43 10.01 -1.45 -3.98
N PHE A 44 9.42 -2.39 -4.69
CA PHE A 44 8.59 -3.44 -4.11
C PHE A 44 9.38 -4.31 -3.14
N MET A 45 10.56 -4.78 -3.55
CA MET A 45 11.42 -5.57 -2.67
C MET A 45 11.86 -4.78 -1.42
N GLY A 46 12.15 -3.48 -1.58
CA GLY A 46 12.46 -2.60 -0.45
C GLY A 46 11.29 -2.35 0.49
N GLY A 47 10.04 -2.38 0.00
CA GLY A 47 8.82 -2.16 0.78
C GLY A 47 8.39 -3.35 1.64
N VAL A 48 8.78 -4.58 1.28
CA VAL A 48 8.35 -5.80 2.00
C VAL A 48 8.78 -5.79 3.46
N ILE A 49 10.06 -5.54 3.73
CA ILE A 49 10.60 -5.60 5.10
C ILE A 49 9.97 -4.53 6.01
N PRO A 50 9.94 -3.24 5.64
CA PRO A 50 9.28 -2.22 6.45
C PRO A 50 7.81 -2.52 6.72
N ALA A 51 7.07 -2.97 5.71
CA ALA A 51 5.66 -3.30 5.85
C ALA A 51 5.43 -4.48 6.80
N LEU A 52 6.26 -5.52 6.73
CA LEU A 52 6.20 -6.66 7.67
C LEU A 52 6.52 -6.23 9.10
N VAL A 53 7.54 -5.39 9.29
CA VAL A 53 7.88 -4.85 10.61
C VAL A 53 6.69 -4.05 11.16
N MET A 54 6.08 -3.18 10.36
CA MET A 54 4.89 -2.43 10.76
C MET A 54 3.73 -3.35 11.12
N ALA A 55 3.46 -4.37 10.30
CA ALA A 55 2.39 -5.34 10.56
C ALA A 55 2.61 -6.08 11.89
N VAL A 56 3.83 -6.54 12.17
CA VAL A 56 4.16 -7.21 13.44
C VAL A 56 4.00 -6.25 14.63
N LEU A 57 4.51 -5.03 14.53
CA LEU A 57 4.37 -4.03 15.59
C LEU A 57 2.90 -3.70 15.86
N MET A 58 2.08 -3.56 14.82
CA MET A 58 0.65 -3.35 14.93
C MET A 58 -0.06 -4.53 15.60
N MET A 59 0.27 -5.77 15.19
CA MET A 59 -0.30 -6.96 15.83
C MET A 59 0.04 -7.03 17.33
N VAL A 60 1.29 -6.73 17.71
CA VAL A 60 1.71 -6.70 19.11
C VAL A 60 0.95 -5.61 19.88
N LEU A 61 0.82 -4.42 19.29
CA LEU A 61 0.12 -3.30 19.93
C LEU A 61 -1.37 -3.64 20.13
N ILE A 62 -2.04 -4.15 19.11
CA ILE A 62 -3.45 -4.58 19.19
C ILE A 62 -3.61 -5.68 20.25
N TYR A 63 -2.71 -6.65 20.29
CA TYR A 63 -2.75 -7.71 21.28
C TYR A 63 -2.65 -7.18 22.70
N ILE A 64 -1.71 -6.24 22.96
CA ILE A 64 -1.55 -5.61 24.29
C ILE A 64 -2.83 -4.86 24.70
N TYR A 65 -3.40 -4.09 23.78
CA TYR A 65 -4.64 -3.35 24.05
C TYR A 65 -5.83 -4.27 24.29
N ALA A 66 -6.00 -5.31 23.45
CA ALA A 66 -7.08 -6.28 23.59
C ALA A 66 -7.02 -7.02 24.93
N VAL A 67 -5.82 -7.39 25.39
CA VAL A 67 -5.63 -8.02 26.69
C VAL A 67 -5.93 -7.06 27.83
N LYS A 68 -5.48 -5.79 27.75
CA LYS A 68 -5.74 -4.78 28.80
C LYS A 68 -7.21 -4.42 28.96
N ARG A 69 -7.96 -4.41 27.86
CA ARG A 69 -9.39 -4.08 27.87
C ARG A 69 -10.31 -5.28 28.12
N GLY A 70 -9.74 -6.48 28.22
CA GLY A 70 -10.50 -7.69 28.54
C GLY A 70 -11.48 -8.12 27.45
N TYR A 71 -11.20 -7.82 26.19
CA TYR A 71 -12.05 -8.24 25.09
C TYR A 71 -12.18 -9.76 25.02
N GLU A 72 -13.36 -10.25 24.62
CA GLU A 72 -13.65 -11.67 24.53
C GLU A 72 -12.68 -12.37 23.58
N ARG A 73 -12.16 -13.49 24.07
CA ARG A 73 -11.24 -14.34 23.28
C ARG A 73 -12.03 -15.45 22.65
N THR A 74 -12.07 -15.48 21.34
CA THR A 74 -12.59 -16.64 20.61
C THR A 74 -11.65 -17.83 20.79
N ALA A 75 -12.19 -19.00 21.11
CA ALA A 75 -11.37 -20.20 21.22
C ALA A 75 -10.67 -20.51 19.89
N PHE A 76 -9.36 -20.71 19.97
CA PHE A 76 -8.55 -21.01 18.79
C PHE A 76 -8.93 -22.40 18.24
N ASN A 77 -9.52 -22.42 17.05
CA ASN A 77 -9.93 -23.65 16.37
C ASN A 77 -9.07 -23.86 15.13
N LEU A 78 -8.09 -24.77 15.26
CA LEU A 78 -7.13 -25.06 14.20
C LEU A 78 -7.79 -25.60 12.93
N ARG A 79 -8.88 -26.35 13.05
CA ARG A 79 -9.64 -26.88 11.91
C ARG A 79 -10.33 -25.75 11.12
N ASN A 80 -10.94 -24.79 11.82
CA ASN A 80 -11.53 -23.61 11.20
C ASN A 80 -10.48 -22.74 10.52
N LEU A 81 -9.33 -22.54 11.19
CA LEU A 81 -8.23 -21.77 10.62
C LEU A 81 -7.70 -22.41 9.34
N ALA A 82 -7.46 -23.71 9.35
CA ALA A 82 -6.99 -24.43 8.17
C ALA A 82 -8.00 -24.38 7.02
N TRP A 83 -9.29 -24.52 7.32
CA TRP A 83 -10.33 -24.47 6.31
C TRP A 83 -10.44 -23.07 5.69
N GLN A 84 -10.43 -22.01 6.50
CA GLN A 84 -10.45 -20.63 6.02
C GLN A 84 -9.18 -20.27 5.25
N PHE A 85 -8.01 -20.79 5.68
CA PHE A 85 -6.76 -20.59 4.97
C PHE A 85 -6.81 -21.20 3.56
N VAL A 86 -7.31 -22.43 3.43
CA VAL A 86 -7.48 -23.07 2.11
C VAL A 86 -8.43 -22.29 1.23
N HIS A 87 -9.53 -21.77 1.80
CA HIS A 87 -10.46 -20.92 1.07
C HIS A 87 -9.87 -19.57 0.64
N ALA A 88 -8.94 -19.00 1.41
CA ALA A 88 -8.27 -17.75 1.08
C ALA A 88 -7.11 -17.94 0.07
N LEU A 89 -6.59 -19.16 -0.10
CA LEU A 89 -5.46 -19.43 -1.00
C LEU A 89 -5.64 -18.86 -2.41
N PRO A 90 -6.79 -19.05 -3.10
CA PRO A 90 -6.96 -18.50 -4.44
C PRO A 90 -6.80 -16.98 -4.48
N ALA A 91 -7.33 -16.25 -3.50
CA ALA A 91 -7.15 -14.80 -3.42
C ALA A 91 -5.69 -14.40 -3.14
N CYS A 92 -4.99 -15.16 -2.28
CA CYS A 92 -3.58 -14.92 -1.95
C CYS A 92 -2.62 -15.16 -3.14
N ILE A 93 -3.04 -15.90 -4.16
CA ILE A 93 -2.24 -16.12 -5.37
C ILE A 93 -2.13 -14.82 -6.20
N THR A 94 -3.12 -13.92 -6.18
CA THR A 94 -3.08 -12.66 -6.95
C THR A 94 -1.84 -11.81 -6.64
N PRO A 95 -1.53 -11.45 -5.38
CA PRO A 95 -0.29 -10.76 -5.05
C PRO A 95 0.97 -11.54 -5.43
N VAL A 96 0.93 -12.88 -5.31
CA VAL A 96 2.06 -13.73 -5.68
C VAL A 96 2.34 -13.69 -7.18
N ILE A 97 1.29 -13.72 -8.03
CA ILE A 97 1.43 -13.58 -9.49
C ILE A 97 2.13 -12.26 -9.83
N ILE A 98 1.68 -11.17 -9.22
CA ILE A 98 2.25 -9.84 -9.47
C ILE A 98 3.72 -9.82 -9.04
N LEU A 99 4.01 -10.20 -7.80
CA LEU A 99 5.37 -10.14 -7.25
C LEU A 99 6.33 -11.08 -7.96
N ALA A 100 5.92 -12.34 -8.22
CA ALA A 100 6.74 -13.30 -8.93
C ALA A 100 6.99 -12.85 -10.37
N GLY A 101 5.96 -12.38 -11.07
CA GLY A 101 6.08 -11.87 -12.43
C GLY A 101 7.11 -10.76 -12.56
N PHE A 102 7.14 -9.82 -11.60
CA PHE A 102 8.13 -8.75 -11.55
C PHE A 102 9.54 -9.22 -11.18
N THR A 103 9.64 -10.02 -10.13
CA THR A 103 10.96 -10.41 -9.60
C THR A 103 11.70 -11.35 -10.54
N LEU A 104 10.95 -12.21 -11.25
CA LEU A 104 11.49 -13.13 -12.26
C LEU A 104 11.70 -12.43 -13.61
N GLY A 105 11.23 -11.20 -13.76
CA GLY A 105 11.34 -10.46 -15.02
C GLY A 105 10.47 -11.00 -16.17
N TRP A 106 9.44 -11.79 -15.85
CA TRP A 106 8.54 -12.35 -16.87
C TRP A 106 7.57 -11.31 -17.42
N PHE A 107 7.17 -10.34 -16.57
CA PHE A 107 6.19 -9.33 -16.89
C PHE A 107 6.66 -7.93 -16.52
N THR A 108 6.27 -6.97 -17.34
CA THR A 108 6.26 -5.56 -16.93
C THR A 108 5.15 -5.30 -15.90
N PRO A 109 5.19 -4.17 -15.15
CA PRO A 109 4.12 -3.79 -14.23
C PRO A 109 2.72 -3.83 -14.84
N THR A 110 2.60 -3.37 -16.07
CA THR A 110 1.33 -3.30 -16.80
C THR A 110 0.82 -4.70 -17.16
N GLU A 111 1.70 -5.58 -17.67
CA GLU A 111 1.34 -6.95 -18.02
C GLU A 111 0.94 -7.76 -16.80
N ALA A 112 1.70 -7.64 -15.70
CA ALA A 112 1.37 -8.33 -14.45
C ALA A 112 0.02 -7.88 -13.87
N SER A 113 -0.32 -6.59 -13.97
CA SER A 113 -1.62 -6.09 -13.54
C SER A 113 -2.76 -6.62 -14.42
N ALA A 114 -2.57 -6.72 -15.74
CA ALA A 114 -3.55 -7.30 -16.65
C ALA A 114 -3.81 -8.78 -16.33
N VAL A 115 -2.74 -9.56 -16.10
CA VAL A 115 -2.87 -10.98 -15.68
C VAL A 115 -3.60 -11.08 -14.32
N ALA A 116 -3.28 -10.22 -13.36
CA ALA A 116 -3.94 -10.19 -12.07
C ALA A 116 -5.44 -9.86 -12.16
N VAL A 117 -5.82 -8.93 -13.04
CA VAL A 117 -7.23 -8.60 -13.28
C VAL A 117 -7.97 -9.81 -13.86
N VAL A 118 -7.42 -10.44 -14.89
CA VAL A 118 -8.04 -11.64 -15.51
C VAL A 118 -8.16 -12.77 -14.47
N TYR A 119 -7.11 -13.02 -13.71
CA TYR A 119 -7.11 -14.03 -12.66
C TYR A 119 -8.16 -13.73 -11.59
N SER A 120 -8.24 -12.48 -11.09
CA SER A 120 -9.22 -12.07 -10.09
C SER A 120 -10.66 -12.22 -10.59
N LEU A 121 -10.93 -11.87 -11.85
CA LEU A 121 -12.24 -12.08 -12.47
C LEU A 121 -12.62 -13.55 -12.53
N ILE A 122 -11.68 -14.42 -12.92
CA ILE A 122 -11.92 -15.87 -12.95
C ILE A 122 -12.26 -16.38 -11.56
N ILE A 123 -11.53 -15.98 -10.53
CA ILE A 123 -11.79 -16.44 -9.16
C ILE A 123 -13.14 -15.93 -8.65
N SER A 124 -13.44 -14.66 -8.81
CA SER A 124 -14.72 -14.09 -8.33
C SER A 124 -15.92 -14.70 -9.04
N LEU A 125 -15.82 -14.96 -10.33
CA LEU A 125 -16.95 -15.51 -11.09
C LEU A 125 -17.14 -17.01 -10.90
N PHE A 126 -16.06 -17.79 -10.83
CA PHE A 126 -16.14 -19.25 -10.91
C PHE A 126 -15.81 -19.96 -9.59
N VAL A 127 -14.91 -19.42 -8.77
CA VAL A 127 -14.47 -20.04 -7.52
C VAL A 127 -15.33 -19.55 -6.35
N TYR A 128 -15.33 -18.26 -6.11
CA TYR A 128 -16.08 -17.67 -5.00
C TYR A 128 -17.56 -17.44 -5.35
N LYS A 129 -17.86 -17.20 -6.63
CA LYS A 129 -19.22 -16.92 -7.12
C LYS A 129 -19.88 -15.75 -6.38
N ASP A 130 -19.08 -14.80 -5.95
CA ASP A 130 -19.48 -13.59 -5.22
C ASP A 130 -19.86 -12.44 -6.16
N MET A 131 -19.60 -12.60 -7.47
CA MET A 131 -19.89 -11.62 -8.50
C MET A 131 -20.63 -12.26 -9.69
N SER A 132 -21.63 -11.54 -10.22
CA SER A 132 -22.35 -11.93 -11.42
C SER A 132 -21.79 -11.27 -12.68
N PHE A 133 -21.94 -11.94 -13.84
CA PHE A 133 -21.59 -11.34 -15.12
C PHE A 133 -22.32 -10.01 -15.42
N LYS A 134 -23.48 -9.79 -14.82
CA LYS A 134 -24.26 -8.55 -14.95
C LYS A 134 -23.63 -7.37 -14.21
N GLU A 135 -22.82 -7.63 -13.19
CA GLU A 135 -22.13 -6.62 -12.36
C GLU A 135 -20.80 -6.19 -12.96
N LEU A 136 -20.25 -6.98 -13.89
CA LEU A 136 -18.96 -6.67 -14.54
C LEU A 136 -18.88 -5.24 -15.10
N PRO A 137 -19.87 -4.75 -15.88
CA PRO A 137 -19.79 -3.39 -16.41
C PRO A 137 -19.68 -2.33 -15.32
N GLN A 138 -20.40 -2.51 -14.20
CA GLN A 138 -20.34 -1.59 -13.08
C GLN A 138 -18.96 -1.61 -12.41
N VAL A 139 -18.39 -2.78 -12.17
CA VAL A 139 -17.04 -2.92 -11.59
C VAL A 139 -15.99 -2.24 -12.49
N PHE A 140 -16.09 -2.39 -13.81
CA PHE A 140 -15.20 -1.70 -14.73
C PHE A 140 -15.37 -0.17 -14.70
N VAL A 141 -16.60 0.32 -14.61
CA VAL A 141 -16.87 1.76 -14.49
C VAL A 141 -16.31 2.31 -13.17
N GLU A 142 -16.53 1.63 -12.05
CA GLU A 142 -15.99 2.03 -10.74
C GLU A 142 -14.46 2.04 -10.74
N GLY A 143 -13.84 1.03 -11.34
CA GLY A 143 -12.39 0.96 -11.53
C GLY A 143 -11.86 2.09 -12.41
N ALA A 144 -12.56 2.42 -13.49
CA ALA A 144 -12.19 3.53 -14.37
C ALA A 144 -12.31 4.89 -13.66
N VAL A 145 -13.37 5.12 -12.89
CA VAL A 145 -13.55 6.36 -12.10
C VAL A 145 -12.46 6.50 -11.05
N SER A 146 -12.15 5.42 -10.32
CA SER A 146 -11.08 5.40 -9.32
C SER A 146 -9.71 5.70 -9.96
N THR A 147 -9.43 5.08 -11.09
CA THR A 147 -8.18 5.31 -11.86
C THR A 147 -8.11 6.75 -12.35
N ALA A 148 -9.20 7.29 -12.93
CA ALA A 148 -9.26 8.67 -13.39
C ALA A 148 -8.98 9.66 -12.25
N THR A 149 -9.56 9.44 -11.07
CA THR A 149 -9.36 10.29 -9.89
C THR A 149 -7.88 10.32 -9.48
N ILE A 150 -7.23 9.15 -9.43
CA ILE A 150 -5.80 9.05 -9.10
C ILE A 150 -4.97 9.75 -10.17
N MET A 151 -5.27 9.56 -11.46
CA MET A 151 -4.53 10.18 -12.56
C MET A 151 -4.64 11.70 -12.57
N VAL A 152 -5.80 12.26 -12.24
CA VAL A 152 -5.97 13.71 -12.07
C VAL A 152 -5.09 14.22 -10.93
N MET A 153 -5.06 13.56 -9.78
CA MET A 153 -4.21 13.94 -8.65
C MET A 153 -2.72 13.89 -9.01
N VAL A 154 -2.29 12.84 -9.70
CA VAL A 154 -0.91 12.70 -10.19
C VAL A 154 -0.56 13.81 -11.18
N GLY A 155 -1.47 14.11 -12.12
CA GLY A 155 -1.28 15.20 -13.09
C GLY A 155 -1.12 16.56 -12.44
N LEU A 156 -1.99 16.90 -11.47
CA LEU A 156 -1.90 18.16 -10.72
C LEU A 156 -0.62 18.23 -9.88
N SER A 157 -0.22 17.13 -9.24
CA SER A 157 1.03 17.05 -8.47
C SER A 157 2.25 17.23 -9.37
N SER A 158 2.23 16.64 -10.57
CA SER A 158 3.31 16.80 -11.56
C SER A 158 3.41 18.25 -12.06
N ALA A 159 2.29 18.91 -12.32
CA ALA A 159 2.27 20.31 -12.69
C ALA A 159 2.84 21.19 -11.56
N SER A 160 2.43 20.97 -10.32
CA SER A 160 2.96 21.68 -9.14
C SER A 160 4.48 21.46 -8.98
N SER A 161 4.94 20.22 -9.15
CA SER A 161 6.36 19.86 -9.10
C SER A 161 7.16 20.58 -10.19
N TYR A 162 6.61 20.67 -11.40
CA TYR A 162 7.23 21.42 -12.50
C TYR A 162 7.40 22.90 -12.17
N VAL A 163 6.36 23.56 -11.63
CA VAL A 163 6.43 24.95 -11.21
C VAL A 163 7.46 25.18 -10.13
N ILE A 164 7.49 24.30 -9.10
CA ILE A 164 8.47 24.37 -8.02
C ILE A 164 9.90 24.22 -8.58
N THR A 165 10.12 23.29 -9.49
CA THR A 165 11.44 23.03 -10.07
C THR A 165 11.90 24.19 -10.94
N THR A 166 11.02 24.76 -11.75
CA THR A 166 11.36 25.88 -12.64
C THR A 166 11.51 27.21 -11.91
N SER A 167 10.89 27.37 -10.74
CA SER A 167 11.03 28.58 -9.91
C SER A 167 12.43 28.72 -9.25
N GLY A 168 13.28 27.69 -9.33
CA GLY A 168 14.60 27.70 -8.69
C GLY A 168 14.57 27.57 -7.16
N LEU A 169 13.39 27.32 -6.58
CA LEU A 169 13.21 27.12 -5.14
C LEU A 169 14.11 26.03 -4.56
N PRO A 170 14.25 24.82 -5.18
CA PRO A 170 15.13 23.79 -4.67
C PRO A 170 16.58 24.25 -4.55
N GLN A 171 17.10 24.99 -5.54
CA GLN A 171 18.47 25.51 -5.54
C GLN A 171 18.66 26.56 -4.45
N GLN A 172 17.69 27.45 -4.23
CA GLN A 172 17.72 28.43 -3.16
C GLN A 172 17.70 27.78 -1.79
N LEU A 173 16.90 26.73 -1.59
CA LEU A 173 16.88 25.96 -0.34
C LEU A 173 18.22 25.26 -0.10
N VAL A 174 18.76 24.60 -1.10
CA VAL A 174 20.08 23.94 -0.98
C VAL A 174 21.18 24.95 -0.63
N SER A 175 21.21 26.10 -1.30
CA SER A 175 22.19 27.15 -1.00
C SER A 175 22.03 27.72 0.41
N PHE A 176 20.79 27.93 0.84
CA PHE A 176 20.49 28.40 2.19
C PHE A 176 20.94 27.37 3.25
N PHE A 177 20.62 26.09 3.11
CA PHE A 177 21.07 25.07 4.05
C PHE A 177 22.59 24.87 4.04
N SER A 178 23.23 24.93 2.88
CA SER A 178 24.69 24.85 2.76
C SER A 178 25.41 26.04 3.37
N SER A 179 24.78 27.20 3.46
CA SER A 179 25.33 28.38 4.15
C SER A 179 25.30 28.22 5.68
N ILE A 180 24.39 27.41 6.21
CA ILE A 180 24.24 27.18 7.65
C ILE A 180 25.15 26.04 8.11
N THR A 181 25.28 24.97 7.30
CA THR A 181 26.09 23.81 7.68
C THR A 181 26.43 22.93 6.48
N ASN A 182 27.66 22.44 6.46
CA ASN A 182 28.11 21.44 5.48
C ASN A 182 27.95 19.99 5.98
N SER A 183 27.35 19.78 7.16
CA SER A 183 27.14 18.44 7.71
C SER A 183 25.83 17.83 7.25
N PRO A 184 25.83 16.71 6.49
CA PRO A 184 24.61 16.02 6.05
C PRO A 184 23.68 15.61 7.18
N VAL A 185 24.24 15.29 8.34
CA VAL A 185 23.48 14.86 9.53
C VAL A 185 22.68 16.02 10.14
N VAL A 186 23.21 17.23 10.12
CA VAL A 186 22.53 18.42 10.64
C VAL A 186 21.39 18.82 9.69
N ILE A 187 21.61 18.75 8.39
CA ILE A 187 20.57 19.01 7.37
C ILE A 187 19.40 18.04 7.55
N LEU A 188 19.67 16.74 7.71
CA LEU A 188 18.64 15.72 7.95
C LEU A 188 17.88 15.95 9.26
N ARG A 189 18.56 16.36 10.35
CA ARG A 189 17.90 16.67 11.63
C ARG A 189 17.03 17.92 11.55
N LEU A 190 17.45 18.94 10.83
CA LEU A 190 16.65 20.14 10.62
C LEU A 190 15.41 19.86 9.78
N SER A 191 15.52 19.08 8.72
CA SER A 191 14.36 18.69 7.91
C SER A 191 13.34 17.87 8.69
N GLN A 192 13.77 16.96 9.58
CA GLN A 192 12.88 16.17 10.43
C GLN A 192 12.17 17.01 11.52
N ARG A 193 12.80 18.10 11.97
CA ARG A 193 12.20 18.98 13.00
C ARG A 193 11.04 19.82 12.42
N TRP A 194 11.13 20.18 11.14
CA TRP A 194 10.08 20.89 10.41
C TRP A 194 8.82 20.03 10.16
N TYR A 195 8.99 18.72 10.11
CA TYR A 195 7.87 17.78 9.92
C TYR A 195 7.08 17.50 11.21
N ARG A 196 7.57 17.97 12.37
CA ARG A 196 6.96 17.75 13.69
C ARG A 196 6.23 18.99 14.27
N SER A 197 6.31 20.11 13.62
CA SER A 197 5.57 21.33 13.95
C SER A 197 4.37 21.53 13.02
#